data_fdd585571cd7abfde18ac0be8d53f828
#
_entry.id   fdd585571cd7abfde18ac0be8d53f828
#
_cell.length_a   1.000
_cell.length_b   1.000
_cell.length_c   1.000
_cell.angle_alpha   90.00
_cell.angle_beta   90.00
_cell.angle_gamma   90.00
#
_symmetry.space_group_name_H-M   'P 1'
#
loop_
_entity.id
_entity.type
_entity.pdbx_description
1 polymer ?
#
loop_
_entity_poly.entity_id
_entity_poly.type
_entity_poly.pdbx_seq_one_letter_code
_entity_poly.pdbx_strand_id
1 'polypeptide(L)'
;IRRPPRSTPLYSSAASDVYKRQVHVSCKESLFEVISARQKKLKVFAETCPHYLFFDDSVYKSNDFDVAKFVISPPLRKKSDQEHLWKALAEDDLQVISTDHCPYSMKEGHLGKIKQKPLGKNDFSKIPNGAPGIETRLPVIFEGGVNQGIISLNRFVELVSTAPAKIFGLFPQKGTIAIGSDADIVLFDPKEKNIISANNHQSNVDYTLYEGMEINGKIKKVFLRGSLIVDDDKWLGQNNYGKFLKRGETCKI
;
A
#
# COMPACT_ATOMS: atom_id res chain seq x y z
N ILE A 1 -1.85 17.43 -28.36
CA ILE A 1 -1.82 16.51 -27.22
C ILE A 1 -0.40 15.96 -27.17
N ARG A 2 0.42 16.40 -26.22
CA ARG A 2 1.77 15.81 -26.02
C ARG A 2 1.57 14.39 -25.49
N ARG A 3 2.14 13.41 -26.17
CA ARG A 3 2.21 12.04 -25.65
C ARG A 3 2.97 12.07 -24.32
N PRO A 4 2.53 11.36 -23.27
CA PRO A 4 3.31 11.23 -22.05
C PRO A 4 4.71 10.68 -22.39
N PRO A 5 5.75 11.08 -21.64
CA PRO A 5 7.08 10.58 -21.90
C PRO A 5 7.07 9.05 -21.79
N ARG A 6 7.66 8.37 -22.77
CA ARG A 6 7.81 6.91 -22.74
C ARG A 6 8.55 6.55 -21.45
N SER A 7 8.04 5.56 -20.72
CA SER A 7 8.75 5.02 -19.56
C SER A 7 10.16 4.63 -19.95
N THR A 8 11.15 5.06 -19.18
CA THR A 8 12.54 4.69 -19.41
C THR A 8 12.66 3.18 -19.37
N PRO A 9 13.21 2.51 -20.39
CA PRO A 9 13.39 1.07 -20.36
C PRO A 9 14.24 0.64 -19.15
N LEU A 10 13.98 -0.54 -18.59
CA LEU A 10 14.69 -1.06 -17.41
C LEU A 10 16.24 -1.06 -17.61
N TYR A 11 16.70 -1.43 -18.80
CA TYR A 11 18.11 -1.45 -19.13
C TYR A 11 18.75 -0.07 -19.19
N SER A 12 18.00 0.97 -19.59
CA SER A 12 18.51 2.35 -19.60
C SER A 12 18.76 2.86 -18.18
N SER A 13 17.88 2.51 -17.24
CA SER A 13 18.04 2.86 -15.82
C SER A 13 19.29 2.20 -15.22
N ALA A 14 19.57 0.95 -15.58
CA ALA A 14 20.77 0.24 -15.12
C ALA A 14 22.05 0.85 -15.69
N ALA A 15 22.05 1.26 -16.95
CA ALA A 15 23.21 1.88 -17.59
C ALA A 15 23.60 3.24 -16.95
N SER A 16 22.64 3.92 -16.34
CA SER A 16 22.84 5.22 -15.67
C SER A 16 23.20 5.10 -14.19
N ASP A 17 23.49 3.90 -13.67
CA ASP A 17 23.70 3.59 -12.25
C ASP A 17 22.53 4.03 -11.33
N VAL A 18 21.37 4.22 -11.89
CA VAL A 18 20.13 4.58 -11.21
C VAL A 18 19.33 3.31 -10.97
N TYR A 19 18.73 3.18 -9.78
CA TYR A 19 17.76 2.10 -9.54
C TYR A 19 16.38 2.46 -10.08
N LYS A 20 15.61 1.44 -10.45
CA LYS A 20 14.19 1.59 -10.80
C LYS A 20 13.32 0.93 -9.73
N ARG A 21 12.33 1.66 -9.25
CA ARG A 21 11.25 1.11 -8.45
C ARG A 21 9.97 1.04 -9.27
N GLN A 22 9.52 -0.18 -9.57
CA GLN A 22 8.23 -0.41 -10.23
C GLN A 22 7.13 -0.35 -9.19
N VAL A 23 6.23 0.60 -9.33
CA VAL A 23 5.10 0.78 -8.43
C VAL A 23 3.93 -0.14 -8.81
N HIS A 24 3.05 -0.45 -7.85
CA HIS A 24 1.74 -1.10 -8.00
C HIS A 24 1.71 -2.27 -9.01
N VAL A 25 2.64 -3.23 -8.88
CA VAL A 25 2.60 -4.49 -9.68
C VAL A 25 1.31 -5.22 -9.37
N SER A 26 0.48 -5.44 -10.39
CA SER A 26 -0.89 -5.94 -10.24
C SER A 26 -1.14 -7.31 -10.88
N CYS A 27 -0.22 -7.84 -11.68
CA CYS A 27 -0.36 -9.13 -12.38
C CYS A 27 0.98 -9.86 -12.51
N LYS A 28 0.89 -11.17 -12.78
CA LYS A 28 2.05 -12.05 -12.93
C LYS A 28 2.95 -11.67 -14.11
N GLU A 29 2.38 -11.18 -15.21
CA GLU A 29 3.17 -10.79 -16.38
C GLU A 29 4.12 -9.64 -16.04
N SER A 30 3.63 -8.59 -15.37
CA SER A 30 4.46 -7.49 -14.89
C SER A 30 5.48 -7.94 -13.85
N LEU A 31 5.10 -8.87 -12.97
CA LEU A 31 6.00 -9.45 -11.98
C LEU A 31 7.15 -10.21 -12.64
N PHE A 32 6.87 -11.02 -13.67
CA PHE A 32 7.91 -11.79 -14.38
C PHE A 32 8.94 -10.89 -15.06
N GLU A 33 8.54 -9.73 -15.57
CA GLU A 33 9.49 -8.73 -16.10
C GLU A 33 10.42 -8.17 -15.01
N VAL A 34 9.87 -7.93 -13.80
CA VAL A 34 10.68 -7.50 -12.65
C VAL A 34 11.67 -8.59 -12.27
N ILE A 35 11.23 -9.83 -12.13
CA ILE A 35 12.09 -10.99 -11.80
C ILE A 35 13.19 -11.15 -12.85
N SER A 36 12.83 -11.13 -14.13
CA SER A 36 13.79 -11.24 -15.24
C SER A 36 14.86 -10.13 -15.19
N ALA A 37 14.46 -8.89 -14.88
CA ALA A 37 15.38 -7.78 -14.74
C ALA A 37 16.35 -8.00 -13.55
N ARG A 38 15.85 -8.45 -12.41
CA ARG A 38 16.65 -8.75 -11.21
C ARG A 38 17.62 -9.90 -11.44
N GLN A 39 17.21 -10.97 -12.14
CA GLN A 39 18.09 -12.07 -12.54
C GLN A 39 19.26 -11.59 -13.42
N LYS A 40 19.03 -10.57 -14.24
CA LYS A 40 20.08 -9.89 -15.02
C LYS A 40 20.92 -8.92 -14.18
N LYS A 41 20.78 -8.93 -12.85
CA LYS A 41 21.48 -8.06 -11.89
C LYS A 41 21.22 -6.56 -12.10
N LEU A 42 20.12 -6.20 -12.72
CA LEU A 42 19.69 -4.81 -12.80
C LEU A 42 19.17 -4.34 -11.45
N LYS A 43 19.44 -3.08 -11.10
CA LYS A 43 18.96 -2.45 -9.86
C LYS A 43 17.47 -2.13 -9.97
N VAL A 44 16.61 -3.14 -9.82
CA VAL A 44 15.16 -3.02 -9.91
C VAL A 44 14.54 -3.46 -8.59
N PHE A 45 13.73 -2.60 -8.02
CA PHE A 45 12.84 -2.88 -6.90
C PHE A 45 11.39 -2.79 -7.36
N ALA A 46 10.50 -3.49 -6.69
CA ALA A 46 9.09 -3.46 -7.03
C ALA A 46 8.20 -3.53 -5.80
N GLU A 47 6.99 -3.03 -5.96
CA GLU A 47 5.97 -3.06 -4.92
C GLU A 47 4.61 -3.48 -5.48
N THR A 48 3.78 -4.02 -4.61
CA THR A 48 2.36 -4.23 -4.86
C THR A 48 1.52 -3.52 -3.79
N CYS A 49 0.20 -3.52 -3.97
CA CYS A 49 -0.72 -2.93 -3.03
C CYS A 49 -1.70 -3.99 -2.50
N PRO A 50 -2.23 -3.82 -1.26
CA PRO A 50 -3.12 -4.81 -0.65
C PRO A 50 -4.33 -5.15 -1.53
N HIS A 51 -4.92 -4.18 -2.23
CA HIS A 51 -6.10 -4.43 -3.06
C HIS A 51 -5.84 -5.44 -4.20
N TYR A 52 -4.62 -5.57 -4.73
CA TYR A 52 -4.27 -6.61 -5.71
C TYR A 52 -4.10 -8.00 -5.09
N LEU A 53 -3.90 -8.07 -3.79
CA LEU A 53 -3.74 -9.32 -3.05
C LEU A 53 -5.07 -9.92 -2.58
N PHE A 54 -6.12 -9.09 -2.45
CA PHE A 54 -7.40 -9.48 -1.86
C PHE A 54 -8.58 -9.45 -2.83
N PHE A 55 -8.52 -8.61 -3.86
CA PHE A 55 -9.61 -8.45 -4.83
C PHE A 55 -9.16 -8.82 -6.24
N ASP A 56 -10.10 -9.26 -7.05
CA ASP A 56 -9.89 -9.62 -8.45
C ASP A 56 -10.97 -9.00 -9.35
N ASP A 57 -10.88 -9.23 -10.64
CA ASP A 57 -11.77 -8.65 -11.66
C ASP A 57 -13.23 -9.10 -11.55
N SER A 58 -13.53 -10.06 -10.68
CA SER A 58 -14.91 -10.51 -10.44
C SER A 58 -15.78 -9.41 -9.81
N VAL A 59 -15.18 -8.46 -9.09
CA VAL A 59 -15.91 -7.32 -8.52
C VAL A 59 -16.59 -6.46 -9.61
N TYR A 60 -16.04 -6.45 -10.83
CA TYR A 60 -16.59 -5.68 -11.94
C TYR A 60 -17.82 -6.30 -12.60
N LYS A 61 -18.21 -7.51 -12.20
CA LYS A 61 -19.38 -8.21 -12.74
C LYS A 61 -20.71 -7.73 -12.16
N SER A 62 -20.68 -6.98 -11.05
CA SER A 62 -21.89 -6.41 -10.46
C SER A 62 -22.42 -5.25 -11.32
N ASN A 63 -23.75 -5.17 -11.42
CA ASN A 63 -24.44 -4.03 -12.05
C ASN A 63 -24.68 -2.86 -11.08
N ASP A 64 -24.28 -3.00 -9.81
CA ASP A 64 -24.40 -1.95 -8.82
C ASP A 64 -23.29 -0.90 -9.02
N PHE A 65 -23.64 0.36 -8.81
CA PHE A 65 -22.67 1.46 -8.85
C PHE A 65 -21.58 1.31 -7.78
N ASP A 66 -21.75 0.48 -6.80
CA ASP A 66 -20.75 0.17 -5.77
C ASP A 66 -19.43 -0.36 -6.36
N VAL A 67 -19.44 -0.90 -7.58
CA VAL A 67 -18.20 -1.28 -8.30
C VAL A 67 -17.27 -0.08 -8.53
N ALA A 68 -17.79 1.15 -8.50
CA ALA A 68 -16.99 2.36 -8.61
C ALA A 68 -15.93 2.48 -7.50
N LYS A 69 -16.14 1.84 -6.34
CA LYS A 69 -15.15 1.74 -5.25
C LYS A 69 -13.83 1.14 -5.72
N PHE A 70 -13.90 0.18 -6.65
CA PHE A 70 -12.79 -0.61 -7.18
C PHE A 70 -12.21 -0.06 -8.49
N VAL A 71 -12.69 1.08 -8.97
CA VAL A 71 -12.11 1.75 -10.15
C VAL A 71 -10.79 2.39 -9.73
N ILE A 72 -9.69 1.73 -10.11
CA ILE A 72 -8.30 2.06 -9.79
C ILE A 72 -7.42 1.86 -11.02
N SER A 73 -6.23 2.41 -11.00
CA SER A 73 -5.24 2.25 -12.09
C SER A 73 -3.87 1.86 -11.51
N PRO A 74 -3.33 0.68 -11.88
CA PRO A 74 -3.88 -0.38 -12.74
C PRO A 74 -5.18 -1.01 -12.19
N PRO A 75 -6.06 -1.55 -13.05
CA PRO A 75 -7.28 -2.22 -12.59
C PRO A 75 -6.95 -3.55 -11.90
N LEU A 76 -7.90 -4.06 -11.11
CA LEU A 76 -7.82 -5.40 -10.55
C LEU A 76 -7.71 -6.46 -11.66
N ARG A 77 -6.96 -7.50 -11.39
CA ARG A 77 -6.66 -8.57 -12.33
C ARG A 77 -7.31 -9.88 -11.90
N LYS A 78 -6.88 -11.00 -12.48
CA LYS A 78 -7.45 -12.32 -12.19
C LYS A 78 -7.04 -12.80 -10.80
N LYS A 79 -7.87 -13.64 -10.20
CA LYS A 79 -7.56 -14.27 -8.91
C LYS A 79 -6.25 -15.05 -8.94
N SER A 80 -5.91 -15.67 -10.07
CA SER A 80 -4.63 -16.37 -10.22
C SER A 80 -3.38 -15.48 -10.10
N ASP A 81 -3.51 -14.17 -10.29
CA ASP A 81 -2.41 -13.24 -10.09
C ASP A 81 -2.05 -13.07 -8.61
N GLN A 82 -3.03 -13.19 -7.72
CA GLN A 82 -2.85 -13.05 -6.27
C GLN A 82 -1.84 -14.04 -5.71
N GLU A 83 -1.91 -15.31 -6.13
CA GLU A 83 -0.98 -16.35 -5.70
C GLU A 83 0.47 -16.02 -6.06
N HIS A 84 0.68 -15.51 -7.29
CA HIS A 84 2.01 -15.09 -7.75
C HIS A 84 2.53 -13.89 -6.99
N LEU A 85 1.66 -12.90 -6.69
CA LEU A 85 2.04 -11.72 -5.92
C LEU A 85 2.39 -12.08 -4.47
N TRP A 86 1.59 -12.92 -3.81
CA TRP A 86 1.88 -13.40 -2.45
C TRP A 86 3.20 -14.19 -2.39
N LYS A 87 3.43 -15.09 -3.34
CA LYS A 87 4.68 -15.83 -3.46
C LYS A 87 5.87 -14.88 -3.65
N ALA A 88 5.75 -13.90 -4.52
CA ALA A 88 6.79 -12.91 -4.77
C ALA A 88 7.12 -12.05 -3.53
N LEU A 89 6.13 -11.75 -2.69
CA LEU A 89 6.36 -11.08 -1.41
C LEU A 89 7.14 -11.99 -0.44
N ALA A 90 6.85 -13.28 -0.41
CA ALA A 90 7.56 -14.24 0.43
C ALA A 90 9.01 -14.48 -0.03
N GLU A 91 9.26 -14.51 -1.34
CA GLU A 91 10.54 -14.85 -1.97
C GLU A 91 11.45 -13.65 -2.29
N ASP A 92 11.08 -12.44 -1.86
CA ASP A 92 11.81 -11.17 -2.11
C ASP A 92 11.85 -10.73 -3.58
N ASP A 93 10.96 -11.21 -4.41
CA ASP A 93 10.80 -10.68 -5.76
C ASP A 93 10.04 -9.32 -5.78
N LEU A 94 9.20 -9.10 -4.77
CA LEU A 94 8.60 -7.81 -4.42
C LEU A 94 9.11 -7.35 -3.05
N GLN A 95 9.64 -6.14 -2.95
CA GLN A 95 10.33 -5.64 -1.75
C GLN A 95 9.44 -4.79 -0.86
N VAL A 96 8.34 -4.25 -1.36
CA VAL A 96 7.50 -3.29 -0.64
C VAL A 96 6.03 -3.59 -0.83
N ILE A 97 5.25 -3.37 0.22
CA ILE A 97 3.80 -3.27 0.15
C ILE A 97 3.42 -1.81 0.39
N SER A 98 3.00 -1.12 -0.68
CA SER A 98 2.49 0.25 -0.63
C SER A 98 0.96 0.26 -0.54
N THR A 99 0.32 1.42 -0.68
CA THR A 99 -1.14 1.53 -0.64
C THR A 99 -1.75 2.12 -1.89
N ASP A 100 -0.98 2.93 -2.61
CA ASP A 100 -1.51 3.81 -3.66
C ASP A 100 -2.78 4.55 -3.20
N HIS A 101 -2.75 5.07 -1.95
CA HIS A 101 -3.89 5.71 -1.30
C HIS A 101 -4.30 6.98 -2.06
N CYS A 102 -5.39 6.86 -2.79
CA CYS A 102 -5.98 7.95 -3.56
C CYS A 102 -7.51 7.92 -3.39
N PRO A 103 -8.03 8.39 -2.24
CA PRO A 103 -9.44 8.24 -1.90
C PRO A 103 -10.33 9.24 -2.63
N TYR A 104 -11.53 8.78 -3.01
CA TYR A 104 -12.62 9.58 -3.54
C TYR A 104 -13.93 9.12 -2.92
N SER A 105 -14.76 10.05 -2.45
CA SER A 105 -16.02 9.72 -1.78
C SER A 105 -17.03 9.06 -2.71
N MET A 106 -17.78 8.09 -2.17
CA MET A 106 -18.93 7.44 -2.81
C MET A 106 -20.23 8.22 -2.60
N LYS A 107 -20.35 8.95 -1.49
CA LYS A 107 -21.52 9.76 -1.19
C LYS A 107 -21.39 11.16 -1.78
N GLU A 108 -22.48 11.67 -2.34
CA GLU A 108 -22.54 13.06 -2.78
C GLU A 108 -22.45 13.99 -1.54
N GLY A 109 -21.63 15.03 -1.66
CA GLY A 109 -21.51 16.05 -0.59
C GLY A 109 -20.69 15.64 0.63
N HIS A 110 -20.11 14.45 0.68
CA HIS A 110 -19.31 14.01 1.84
C HIS A 110 -18.12 14.92 2.03
N LEU A 111 -17.30 15.31 1.34
CA LEU A 111 -16.21 16.29 1.53
C LEU A 111 -16.55 17.68 0.99
N GLY A 112 -17.76 18.15 1.24
CA GLY A 112 -18.26 19.43 0.73
C GLY A 112 -19.06 19.28 -0.55
N LYS A 113 -19.04 20.31 -1.43
CA LYS A 113 -19.91 20.37 -2.61
C LYS A 113 -19.42 19.59 -3.84
N ILE A 114 -18.25 18.97 -3.77
CA ILE A 114 -17.63 18.32 -4.92
C ILE A 114 -18.12 16.87 -5.01
N LYS A 115 -18.79 16.55 -6.14
CA LYS A 115 -19.08 15.15 -6.50
C LYS A 115 -17.76 14.47 -6.89
N GLN A 116 -17.59 13.23 -6.48
CA GLN A 116 -16.39 12.43 -6.79
C GLN A 116 -16.79 11.17 -7.56
N LYS A 117 -16.77 9.98 -6.93
CA LYS A 117 -17.22 8.76 -7.62
C LYS A 117 -18.61 8.89 -8.28
N PRO A 118 -19.60 9.58 -7.66
CA PRO A 118 -20.93 9.74 -8.27
C PRO A 118 -20.98 10.46 -9.61
N LEU A 119 -19.92 11.19 -10.01
CA LEU A 119 -19.81 11.74 -11.37
C LEU A 119 -19.94 10.66 -12.46
N GLY A 120 -19.56 9.44 -12.14
CA GLY A 120 -19.59 8.32 -13.05
C GLY A 120 -20.91 7.54 -13.13
N LYS A 121 -21.95 7.91 -12.40
CA LYS A 121 -23.23 7.16 -12.39
C LYS A 121 -23.83 6.95 -13.79
N ASN A 122 -23.72 7.98 -14.64
CA ASN A 122 -24.26 7.94 -16.02
C ASN A 122 -23.17 7.90 -17.10
N ASP A 123 -21.89 7.95 -16.69
CA ASP A 123 -20.75 8.00 -17.60
C ASP A 123 -19.51 7.50 -16.87
N PHE A 124 -19.20 6.22 -17.06
CA PHE A 124 -18.10 5.55 -16.37
C PHE A 124 -16.75 6.24 -16.56
N SER A 125 -16.56 6.96 -17.67
CA SER A 125 -15.30 7.68 -17.94
C SER A 125 -15.05 8.83 -16.97
N LYS A 126 -16.06 9.23 -16.21
CA LYS A 126 -15.99 10.28 -15.18
C LYS A 126 -15.76 9.73 -13.76
N ILE A 127 -15.64 8.40 -13.60
CA ILE A 127 -15.26 7.83 -12.31
C ILE A 127 -13.79 8.14 -12.05
N PRO A 128 -13.43 8.91 -11.01
CA PRO A 128 -12.02 9.13 -10.68
C PRO A 128 -11.38 7.81 -10.22
N ASN A 129 -10.17 7.53 -10.75
CA ASN A 129 -9.41 6.34 -10.41
C ASN A 129 -8.72 6.50 -9.07
N GLY A 130 -8.94 5.58 -8.15
CA GLY A 130 -8.28 5.53 -6.85
C GLY A 130 -9.18 4.94 -5.76
N ALA A 131 -8.54 4.47 -4.71
CA ALA A 131 -9.19 3.85 -3.56
C ALA A 131 -8.46 4.18 -2.26
N PRO A 132 -9.15 4.16 -1.09
CA PRO A 132 -8.52 4.27 0.21
C PRO A 132 -7.77 2.99 0.57
N GLY A 133 -6.66 3.10 1.32
CA GLY A 133 -5.89 1.92 1.72
C GLY A 133 -4.87 2.18 2.83
N ILE A 134 -4.57 3.44 3.18
CA ILE A 134 -3.47 3.74 4.10
C ILE A 134 -3.70 3.17 5.49
N GLU A 135 -4.91 3.25 6.01
CA GLU A 135 -5.25 2.84 7.37
C GLU A 135 -5.41 1.32 7.49
N THR A 136 -5.82 0.65 6.40
CA THR A 136 -6.06 -0.79 6.38
C THR A 136 -4.84 -1.63 6.03
N ARG A 137 -3.76 -1.02 5.49
CA ARG A 137 -2.60 -1.76 4.97
C ARG A 137 -2.00 -2.76 5.96
N LEU A 138 -1.64 -2.30 7.17
CA LEU A 138 -0.99 -3.16 8.16
C LEU A 138 -1.90 -4.32 8.59
N PRO A 139 -3.14 -4.07 9.06
CA PRO A 139 -3.99 -5.15 9.55
C PRO A 139 -4.41 -6.13 8.45
N VAL A 140 -4.73 -5.71 7.23
CA VAL A 140 -5.12 -6.67 6.17
C VAL A 140 -3.94 -7.52 5.70
N ILE A 141 -2.73 -6.95 5.61
CA ILE A 141 -1.54 -7.74 5.23
C ILE A 141 -1.13 -8.68 6.36
N PHE A 142 -1.28 -8.27 7.61
CA PHE A 142 -1.04 -9.17 8.74
C PHE A 142 -2.00 -10.37 8.69
N GLU A 143 -3.29 -10.13 8.48
CA GLU A 143 -4.31 -11.20 8.36
C GLU A 143 -4.05 -12.11 7.17
N GLY A 144 -3.91 -11.56 5.96
CA GLY A 144 -3.77 -12.37 4.74
C GLY A 144 -2.38 -12.96 4.53
N GLY A 145 -1.36 -12.44 5.18
CA GLY A 145 0.02 -12.89 5.01
C GLY A 145 0.55 -13.68 6.19
N VAL A 146 0.58 -13.04 7.38
CA VAL A 146 1.18 -13.65 8.58
C VAL A 146 0.26 -14.70 9.19
N ASN A 147 -1.01 -14.38 9.42
CA ASN A 147 -1.98 -15.30 10.01
C ASN A 147 -2.25 -16.51 9.11
N GLN A 148 -2.14 -16.35 7.78
CA GLN A 148 -2.25 -17.44 6.81
C GLN A 148 -0.94 -18.21 6.62
N GLY A 149 0.16 -17.83 7.29
CA GLY A 149 1.46 -18.49 7.18
C GLY A 149 2.17 -18.32 5.83
N ILE A 150 1.74 -17.36 5.00
CA ILE A 150 2.36 -17.10 3.69
C ILE A 150 3.69 -16.37 3.84
N ILE A 151 3.75 -15.40 4.75
CA ILE A 151 4.96 -14.63 5.07
C ILE A 151 5.26 -14.71 6.57
N SER A 152 6.54 -14.70 6.94
CA SER A 152 6.94 -14.61 8.34
C SER A 152 6.69 -13.21 8.90
N LEU A 153 6.63 -13.09 10.23
CA LEU A 153 6.51 -11.79 10.90
C LEU A 153 7.70 -10.88 10.55
N ASN A 154 8.93 -11.43 10.45
CA ASN A 154 10.09 -10.66 10.07
C ASN A 154 9.96 -10.12 8.65
N ARG A 155 9.47 -10.96 7.70
CA ARG A 155 9.23 -10.54 6.33
C ARG A 155 8.14 -9.48 6.23
N PHE A 156 7.08 -9.61 7.02
CA PHE A 156 6.04 -8.57 7.13
C PHE A 156 6.65 -7.22 7.53
N VAL A 157 7.44 -7.17 8.61
CA VAL A 157 8.10 -5.92 9.06
C VAL A 157 9.05 -5.37 8.00
N GLU A 158 9.79 -6.25 7.31
CA GLU A 158 10.67 -5.85 6.23
C GLU A 158 9.89 -5.17 5.09
N LEU A 159 8.82 -5.78 4.60
CA LEU A 159 7.99 -5.29 3.48
C LEU A 159 7.32 -3.93 3.77
N VAL A 160 6.94 -3.68 5.02
CA VAL A 160 6.17 -2.46 5.38
C VAL A 160 7.00 -1.36 6.02
N SER A 161 8.25 -1.63 6.43
CA SER A 161 9.07 -0.68 7.18
C SER A 161 10.53 -0.67 6.72
N THR A 162 11.28 -1.77 6.89
CA THR A 162 12.74 -1.77 6.70
C THR A 162 13.12 -1.58 5.23
N ALA A 163 12.53 -2.35 4.31
CA ALA A 163 12.83 -2.25 2.89
C ALA A 163 12.43 -0.87 2.31
N PRO A 164 11.24 -0.31 2.58
CA PRO A 164 10.95 1.08 2.21
C PRO A 164 11.99 2.08 2.71
N ALA A 165 12.41 1.98 3.99
CA ALA A 165 13.40 2.90 4.55
C ALA A 165 14.76 2.80 3.83
N LYS A 166 15.20 1.59 3.49
CA LYS A 166 16.43 1.36 2.73
C LYS A 166 16.33 1.91 1.30
N ILE A 167 15.25 1.59 0.57
CA ILE A 167 15.04 2.05 -0.82
C ILE A 167 14.98 3.57 -0.90
N PHE A 168 14.30 4.20 0.06
CA PHE A 168 14.16 5.66 0.07
C PHE A 168 15.33 6.41 0.73
N GLY A 169 16.38 5.71 1.16
CA GLY A 169 17.57 6.34 1.76
C GLY A 169 17.26 6.99 3.11
N LEU A 170 16.37 6.39 3.90
CA LEU A 170 16.00 6.83 5.24
C LEU A 170 16.55 5.90 6.34
N PHE A 171 17.09 4.74 5.95
CA PHE A 171 17.71 3.82 6.88
C PHE A 171 19.13 4.32 7.27
N PRO A 172 19.58 4.21 8.52
CA PRO A 172 18.91 3.60 9.69
C PRO A 172 18.07 4.57 10.53
N GLN A 173 17.90 5.84 10.12
CA GLN A 173 17.08 6.79 10.87
C GLN A 173 15.64 6.28 11.03
N LYS A 174 15.10 5.61 9.98
CA LYS A 174 13.81 4.94 9.96
C LYS A 174 13.98 3.46 9.60
N GLY A 175 12.96 2.64 9.86
CA GLY A 175 12.89 1.25 9.42
C GLY A 175 13.62 0.25 10.32
N THR A 176 14.07 0.68 11.50
CA THR A 176 14.67 -0.20 12.51
C THR A 176 14.46 0.36 13.91
N ILE A 177 14.57 -0.50 14.92
CA ILE A 177 14.61 -0.13 16.33
C ILE A 177 16.07 -0.29 16.78
N ALA A 178 16.80 0.82 16.81
CA ALA A 178 18.21 0.84 17.20
C ALA A 178 18.56 2.16 17.88
N ILE A 179 19.67 2.18 18.61
CA ILE A 179 20.20 3.41 19.22
C ILE A 179 20.53 4.41 18.10
N GLY A 180 20.01 5.63 18.19
CA GLY A 180 20.20 6.69 17.20
C GLY A 180 19.11 6.72 16.10
N SER A 181 18.23 5.72 16.02
CA SER A 181 17.06 5.75 15.13
C SER A 181 15.93 6.56 15.78
N ASP A 182 15.05 7.12 14.95
CA ASP A 182 13.83 7.75 15.44
C ASP A 182 12.92 6.72 16.10
N ALA A 183 12.36 7.05 17.25
CA ALA A 183 11.40 6.20 17.96
C ALA A 183 10.00 6.29 17.31
N ASP A 184 9.91 5.86 16.05
CA ASP A 184 8.66 5.65 15.31
C ASP A 184 8.25 4.20 15.52
N ILE A 185 7.36 3.95 16.45
CA ILE A 185 7.06 2.61 16.94
C ILE A 185 5.55 2.35 16.87
N VAL A 186 5.17 1.19 16.35
CA VAL A 186 3.80 0.68 16.36
C VAL A 186 3.72 -0.48 17.35
N LEU A 187 2.80 -0.41 18.31
CA LEU A 187 2.42 -1.54 19.13
C LEU A 187 1.19 -2.19 18.50
N PHE A 188 1.33 -3.44 18.17
CA PHE A 188 0.31 -4.22 17.46
C PHE A 188 -0.06 -5.46 18.29
N ASP A 189 -1.38 -5.64 18.56
CA ASP A 189 -1.88 -6.84 19.18
C ASP A 189 -2.29 -7.85 18.10
N PRO A 190 -1.57 -8.97 17.94
CA PRO A 190 -1.84 -9.93 16.86
C PRO A 190 -3.08 -10.81 17.12
N LYS A 191 -3.69 -10.76 18.30
CA LYS A 191 -4.79 -11.64 18.71
C LYS A 191 -6.13 -10.92 18.83
N GLU A 192 -6.12 -9.59 18.92
CA GLU A 192 -7.37 -8.83 19.05
C GLU A 192 -8.19 -8.94 17.77
N LYS A 193 -9.43 -9.43 17.91
CA LYS A 193 -10.37 -9.50 16.79
C LYS A 193 -10.89 -8.12 16.46
N ASN A 194 -10.96 -7.81 15.19
CA ASN A 194 -11.46 -6.53 14.70
C ASN A 194 -12.24 -6.73 13.40
N ILE A 195 -13.19 -5.83 13.15
CA ILE A 195 -13.95 -5.76 11.89
C ILE A 195 -13.61 -4.42 11.25
N ILE A 196 -13.12 -4.47 10.02
CA ILE A 196 -12.77 -3.25 9.27
C ILE A 196 -14.06 -2.54 8.87
N SER A 197 -14.17 -1.26 9.21
CA SER A 197 -15.27 -0.39 8.79
C SER A 197 -14.79 1.03 8.60
N ALA A 198 -15.24 1.66 7.52
CA ALA A 198 -14.99 3.09 7.28
C ALA A 198 -15.52 3.99 8.39
N ASN A 199 -16.54 3.55 9.14
CA ASN A 199 -17.10 4.30 10.25
C ASN A 199 -16.12 4.45 11.44
N ASN A 200 -15.13 3.57 11.54
CA ASN A 200 -14.14 3.57 12.62
C ASN A 200 -12.79 4.15 12.17
N HIS A 201 -12.67 4.55 10.90
CA HIS A 201 -11.43 5.08 10.36
C HIS A 201 -11.24 6.57 10.69
N GLN A 202 -9.99 6.97 10.83
CA GLN A 202 -9.59 8.38 10.92
C GLN A 202 -9.55 9.05 9.52
N SER A 203 -9.52 8.26 8.47
CA SER A 203 -9.52 8.72 7.10
C SER A 203 -10.84 9.41 6.74
N ASN A 204 -10.76 10.57 6.11
CA ASN A 204 -11.92 11.38 5.70
C ASN A 204 -12.65 10.85 4.46
N VAL A 205 -12.70 9.55 4.26
CA VAL A 205 -13.38 8.89 3.15
C VAL A 205 -14.53 8.02 3.70
N ASP A 206 -15.63 7.97 2.96
CA ASP A 206 -16.88 7.36 3.40
C ASP A 206 -17.02 5.87 3.08
N TYR A 207 -15.93 5.22 2.66
CA TYR A 207 -15.88 3.78 2.40
C TYR A 207 -14.47 3.22 2.58
N THR A 208 -14.39 1.91 2.72
CA THR A 208 -13.16 1.12 2.55
C THR A 208 -13.44 -0.04 1.60
N LEU A 209 -12.42 -0.55 0.91
CA LEU A 209 -12.55 -1.75 0.08
C LEU A 209 -12.79 -3.01 0.92
N TYR A 210 -12.39 -2.97 2.19
CA TYR A 210 -12.39 -4.10 3.12
C TYR A 210 -13.56 -4.05 4.11
N GLU A 211 -14.63 -3.31 3.81
CA GLU A 211 -15.79 -3.14 4.71
C GLU A 211 -16.36 -4.49 5.15
N GLY A 212 -16.49 -4.69 6.45
CA GLY A 212 -17.00 -5.93 7.04
C GLY A 212 -16.00 -7.09 7.12
N MET A 213 -14.75 -6.89 6.68
CA MET A 213 -13.73 -7.94 6.78
C MET A 213 -13.35 -8.17 8.24
N GLU A 214 -13.52 -9.41 8.70
CA GLU A 214 -13.03 -9.85 10.01
C GLU A 214 -11.53 -10.15 9.93
N ILE A 215 -10.77 -9.63 10.88
CA ILE A 215 -9.33 -9.81 10.98
C ILE A 215 -8.90 -10.09 12.42
N ASN A 216 -7.77 -10.79 12.58
CA ASN A 216 -7.08 -10.87 13.85
C ASN A 216 -5.83 -9.98 13.75
N GLY A 217 -5.81 -8.97 14.60
CA GLY A 217 -4.72 -8.01 14.68
C GLY A 217 -5.22 -6.57 14.72
N LYS A 218 -4.74 -5.80 15.71
CA LYS A 218 -5.10 -4.40 15.89
C LYS A 218 -3.88 -3.56 16.28
N ILE A 219 -3.80 -2.35 15.70
CA ILE A 219 -2.84 -1.34 16.14
C ILE A 219 -3.34 -0.75 17.45
N LYS A 220 -2.54 -0.87 18.52
CA LYS A 220 -2.88 -0.36 19.86
C LYS A 220 -2.29 1.02 20.09
N LYS A 221 -1.04 1.23 19.73
CA LYS A 221 -0.38 2.52 19.94
C LYS A 221 0.57 2.84 18.79
N VAL A 222 0.64 4.11 18.46
CA VAL A 222 1.63 4.62 17.51
C VAL A 222 2.41 5.75 18.14
N PHE A 223 3.73 5.62 18.12
CA PHE A 223 4.66 6.65 18.52
C PHE A 223 5.34 7.25 17.30
N LEU A 224 5.47 8.55 17.28
CA LEU A 224 6.25 9.31 16.30
C LEU A 224 7.34 10.08 17.01
N ARG A 225 8.60 9.71 16.78
CA ARG A 225 9.76 10.26 17.47
C ARG A 225 9.58 10.28 19.00
N GLY A 226 9.07 9.18 19.55
CA GLY A 226 8.84 8.99 20.98
C GLY A 226 7.56 9.59 21.55
N SER A 227 6.84 10.41 20.77
CA SER A 227 5.54 10.97 21.21
C SER A 227 4.40 10.05 20.83
N LEU A 228 3.54 9.71 21.79
CA LEU A 228 2.32 8.92 21.52
C LEU A 228 1.35 9.78 20.70
N ILE A 229 1.01 9.30 19.49
CA ILE A 229 0.12 10.00 18.56
C ILE A 229 -1.19 9.23 18.27
N VAL A 230 -1.21 7.92 18.58
CA VAL A 230 -2.43 7.10 18.56
C VAL A 230 -2.43 6.24 19.82
N ASP A 231 -3.56 6.20 20.52
CA ASP A 231 -3.83 5.31 21.66
C ASP A 231 -5.16 4.61 21.43
N ASP A 232 -5.12 3.32 21.11
CA ASP A 232 -6.23 2.55 20.53
C ASP A 232 -6.83 3.30 19.32
N ASP A 233 -8.11 3.64 19.37
CA ASP A 233 -8.79 4.33 18.25
C ASP A 233 -8.75 5.87 18.39
N LYS A 234 -7.96 6.40 19.35
CA LYS A 234 -7.89 7.84 19.62
C LYS A 234 -6.70 8.48 18.96
N TRP A 235 -6.92 9.51 18.16
CA TRP A 235 -5.87 10.37 17.64
C TRP A 235 -5.45 11.40 18.71
N LEU A 236 -4.15 11.41 19.04
CA LEU A 236 -3.53 12.32 20.02
C LEU A 236 -2.49 13.23 19.36
N GLY A 237 -2.32 13.15 18.06
CA GLY A 237 -1.31 13.91 17.33
C GLY A 237 -1.56 15.43 17.35
N GLN A 238 -0.48 16.19 17.26
CA GLN A 238 -0.51 17.65 17.23
C GLN A 238 -0.33 18.18 15.82
N ASN A 239 -0.96 19.31 15.51
CA ASN A 239 -0.72 20.02 14.26
C ASN A 239 0.75 20.47 14.15
N ASN A 240 1.27 20.50 12.93
CA ASN A 240 2.65 20.93 12.63
C ASN A 240 3.76 20.06 13.25
N TYR A 241 3.45 18.84 13.68
CA TYR A 241 4.44 17.93 14.23
C TYR A 241 5.30 17.22 13.17
N GLY A 242 4.86 17.22 11.91
CA GLY A 242 5.60 16.65 10.78
C GLY A 242 6.93 17.37 10.55
N LYS A 243 7.97 16.62 10.11
CA LYS A 243 9.28 17.16 9.73
C LYS A 243 9.66 16.63 8.36
N PHE A 244 10.25 17.46 7.53
CA PHE A 244 10.88 17.03 6.30
C PHE A 244 12.12 16.18 6.63
N LEU A 245 12.23 15.02 5.97
CA LEU A 245 13.39 14.14 6.09
C LEU A 245 14.22 14.22 4.82
N LYS A 246 15.49 14.63 4.95
CA LYS A 246 16.43 14.60 3.83
C LYS A 246 16.81 13.15 3.57
N ARG A 247 16.69 12.71 2.31
CA ARG A 247 17.12 11.38 1.89
C ARG A 247 18.64 11.28 1.83
N GLY A 248 19.17 10.14 2.26
CA GLY A 248 20.52 9.69 1.97
C GLY A 248 20.55 8.81 0.71
N GLU A 249 21.63 8.06 0.55
CA GLU A 249 21.77 7.08 -0.52
C GLU A 249 20.86 5.87 -0.29
N THR A 250 20.45 5.23 -1.38
CA THR A 250 19.71 3.96 -1.32
C THR A 250 20.61 2.86 -0.81
N CYS A 251 20.24 2.23 0.29
CA CYS A 251 20.96 1.08 0.84
C CYS A 251 20.67 -0.19 0.04
N LYS A 252 21.60 -1.15 0.07
CA LYS A 252 21.35 -2.50 -0.47
C LYS A 252 20.25 -3.18 0.36
N ILE A 253 19.33 -3.82 -0.33
CA ILE A 253 18.30 -4.70 0.21
C ILE A 253 18.71 -6.13 -0.09
#